data_19bf5a108b75cfa8cbe48fa98e0f0a5c
#
_entry.id   19bf5a108b75cfa8cbe48fa98e0f0a5c
#
_cell.length_a   1.000
_cell.length_b   1.000
_cell.length_c   1.000
_cell.angle_alpha   90.00
_cell.angle_beta   90.00
_cell.angle_gamma   90.00
#
_symmetry.space_group_name_H-M   'P 1'
#
loop_
_entity.id
_entity.type
_entity.pdbx_description
1 polymer ?
#
loop_
_entity_poly.entity_id
_entity_poly.type
_entity_poly.pdbx_seq_one_letter_code
_entity_poly.pdbx_strand_id
1 'polypeptide(L)'
;MKNNIEVSVIGAGMWGSTLAALLAKKGCSVRAWEHNPVMAAHLLDNRTHSALPGFRLPANVRVFTELEKAVVSPDLLLMAVDSRHVRALARAIRPLLEGKRLPHIVAVSKGIEAGSFLTVCEIMEAEIPRAKRRTMIMTGPSFAVELAAGAPTKAVLAGLDQAEVKKTIKMLEGGPLKLEPCEDRLGAELGGSLKNVYAVGSGII
;
A
#
# COMPACT_ATOMS: atom_id res chain seq x y z
N MET A 1 20.33 -7.68 -16.67
CA MET A 1 20.24 -6.42 -15.89
C MET A 1 19.11 -6.60 -14.90
N LYS A 2 19.37 -6.58 -13.59
CA LYS A 2 18.29 -6.53 -12.58
C LYS A 2 17.67 -5.14 -12.70
N ASN A 3 16.51 -5.02 -13.32
CA ASN A 3 15.73 -3.79 -13.23
C ASN A 3 15.35 -3.60 -11.76
N ASN A 4 16.01 -2.65 -11.11
CA ASN A 4 15.71 -2.29 -9.72
C ASN A 4 14.33 -1.63 -9.71
N ILE A 5 13.32 -2.30 -9.13
CA ILE A 5 11.96 -1.79 -9.05
C ILE A 5 11.95 -0.60 -8.07
N GLU A 6 11.54 0.56 -8.54
CA GLU A 6 11.36 1.75 -7.70
C GLU A 6 9.97 1.73 -7.06
N VAL A 7 9.93 1.81 -5.74
CA VAL A 7 8.70 1.73 -4.96
C VAL A 7 8.51 2.97 -4.12
N SER A 8 7.33 3.57 -4.19
CA SER A 8 6.88 4.61 -3.27
C SER A 8 5.81 4.04 -2.33
N VAL A 9 6.04 4.17 -1.03
CA VAL A 9 5.09 3.77 0.01
C VAL A 9 4.54 5.03 0.67
N ILE A 10 3.26 5.29 0.49
CA ILE A 10 2.58 6.46 1.04
C ILE A 10 1.89 6.09 2.34
N GLY A 11 2.48 6.52 3.45
CA GLY A 11 2.13 6.15 4.81
C GLY A 11 3.03 5.06 5.37
N ALA A 12 3.93 5.40 6.30
CA ALA A 12 4.84 4.46 6.96
C ALA A 12 4.30 3.98 8.31
N GLY A 13 2.99 3.83 8.44
CA GLY A 13 2.36 3.11 9.55
C GLY A 13 2.71 1.61 9.54
N MET A 14 2.04 0.80 10.39
CA MET A 14 2.35 -0.63 10.51
C MET A 14 2.39 -1.36 9.15
N TRP A 15 1.33 -1.23 8.33
CA TRP A 15 1.27 -1.89 7.02
C TRP A 15 2.30 -1.35 6.04
N GLY A 16 2.40 -0.02 5.93
CA GLY A 16 3.36 0.60 5.02
C GLY A 16 4.79 0.23 5.36
N SER A 17 5.18 0.27 6.63
CA SER A 17 6.53 -0.12 7.08
C SER A 17 6.80 -1.61 6.83
N THR A 18 5.81 -2.48 7.07
CA THR A 18 5.94 -3.94 6.82
C THR A 18 6.15 -4.22 5.33
N LEU A 19 5.35 -3.62 4.45
CA LEU A 19 5.49 -3.78 3.00
C LEU A 19 6.77 -3.16 2.46
N ALA A 20 7.17 -1.98 2.98
CA ALA A 20 8.44 -1.34 2.64
C ALA A 20 9.63 -2.26 2.97
N ALA A 21 9.61 -2.87 4.15
CA ALA A 21 10.66 -3.81 4.57
C ALA A 21 10.69 -5.07 3.71
N LEU A 22 9.53 -5.64 3.39
CA LEU A 22 9.41 -6.82 2.55
C LEU A 22 9.98 -6.57 1.15
N LEU A 23 9.58 -5.46 0.51
CA LEU A 23 10.04 -5.10 -0.83
C LEU A 23 11.52 -4.74 -0.86
N ALA A 24 12.02 -4.06 0.18
CA ALA A 24 13.44 -3.76 0.31
C ALA A 24 14.30 -5.03 0.47
N LYS A 25 13.83 -6.02 1.24
CA LYS A 25 14.47 -7.35 1.34
C LYS A 25 14.44 -8.12 0.01
N LYS A 26 13.43 -7.89 -0.83
CA LYS A 26 13.34 -8.44 -2.18
C LYS A 26 14.34 -7.78 -3.17
N GLY A 27 14.95 -6.65 -2.78
CA GLY A 27 15.92 -5.91 -3.58
C GLY A 27 15.33 -4.72 -4.33
N CYS A 28 14.12 -4.26 -3.96
CA CYS A 28 13.55 -3.04 -4.50
C CYS A 28 14.20 -1.79 -3.88
N SER A 29 14.20 -0.69 -4.63
CA SER A 29 14.53 0.64 -4.11
C SER A 29 13.27 1.26 -3.51
N VAL A 30 13.23 1.42 -2.19
CA VAL A 30 12.01 1.83 -1.49
C VAL A 30 12.14 3.23 -0.90
N ARG A 31 11.18 4.09 -1.23
CA ARG A 31 10.97 5.41 -0.66
C ARG A 31 9.66 5.41 0.11
N ALA A 32 9.70 5.64 1.41
CA ALA A 32 8.52 5.71 2.26
C ALA A 32 8.24 7.16 2.66
N TRP A 33 6.99 7.57 2.59
CA TRP A 33 6.53 8.86 3.08
C TRP A 33 5.83 8.69 4.42
N GLU A 34 6.22 9.51 5.40
CA GLU A 34 5.56 9.60 6.71
C GLU A 34 5.30 11.07 7.04
N HIS A 35 4.03 11.43 7.20
CA HIS A 35 3.63 12.81 7.45
C HIS A 35 3.99 13.30 8.85
N ASN A 36 4.07 12.39 9.83
CA ASN A 36 4.41 12.73 11.20
C ASN A 36 5.93 12.79 11.34
N PRO A 37 6.53 13.98 11.59
CA PRO A 37 7.98 14.14 11.67
C PRO A 37 8.61 13.35 12.82
N VAL A 38 7.91 13.16 13.94
CA VAL A 38 8.40 12.38 15.08
C VAL A 38 8.50 10.90 14.70
N MET A 39 7.47 10.35 14.03
CA MET A 39 7.48 8.97 13.55
C MET A 39 8.53 8.79 12.46
N ALA A 40 8.65 9.74 11.53
CA ALA A 40 9.65 9.70 10.48
C ALA A 40 11.08 9.69 11.07
N ALA A 41 11.38 10.56 12.03
CA ALA A 41 12.66 10.59 12.74
C ALA A 41 12.91 9.25 13.46
N HIS A 42 11.93 8.73 14.17
CA HIS A 42 12.04 7.43 14.84
C HIS A 42 12.38 6.29 13.86
N LEU A 43 11.71 6.24 12.71
CA LEU A 43 11.98 5.25 11.66
C LEU A 43 13.38 5.42 11.04
N LEU A 44 13.89 6.65 10.94
CA LEU A 44 15.22 6.94 10.42
C LEU A 44 16.32 6.57 11.41
N ASP A 45 16.18 6.99 12.68
CA ASP A 45 17.22 6.88 13.69
C ASP A 45 17.28 5.46 14.29
N ASN A 46 16.12 4.91 14.65
CA ASN A 46 16.04 3.63 15.36
C ASN A 46 15.78 2.44 14.44
N ARG A 47 15.30 2.68 13.23
CA ARG A 47 14.89 1.61 12.29
C ARG A 47 13.86 0.64 12.88
N THR A 48 13.06 1.09 13.84
CA THR A 48 12.01 0.31 14.50
C THR A 48 10.65 0.98 14.31
N HIS A 49 9.58 0.26 14.60
CA HIS A 49 8.23 0.80 14.61
C HIS A 49 7.56 0.40 15.94
N SER A 50 7.07 1.38 16.71
CA SER A 50 6.56 1.18 18.06
C SER A 50 5.43 0.13 18.17
N ALA A 51 4.59 0.04 17.13
CA ALA A 51 3.48 -0.92 17.08
C ALA A 51 3.84 -2.27 16.41
N LEU A 52 5.12 -2.52 16.07
CA LEU A 52 5.59 -3.76 15.45
C LEU A 52 6.73 -4.35 16.28
N PRO A 53 6.45 -5.22 17.26
CA PRO A 53 7.48 -5.83 18.11
C PRO A 53 8.53 -6.58 17.26
N GLY A 54 9.82 -6.35 17.56
CA GLY A 54 10.93 -6.99 16.87
C GLY A 54 11.17 -6.55 15.42
N PHE A 55 10.36 -5.63 14.90
CA PHE A 55 10.52 -5.12 13.54
C PHE A 55 11.79 -4.29 13.37
N ARG A 56 12.47 -4.50 12.25
CA ARG A 56 13.60 -3.69 11.80
C ARG A 56 13.39 -3.25 10.35
N LEU A 57 13.38 -1.94 10.14
CA LEU A 57 13.32 -1.35 8.80
C LEU A 57 14.68 -1.53 8.12
N PRO A 58 14.77 -2.17 6.94
CA PRO A 58 16.03 -2.33 6.23
C PRO A 58 16.73 -1.00 5.92
N ALA A 59 18.06 -0.97 5.96
CA ALA A 59 18.85 0.24 5.75
C ALA A 59 18.65 0.88 4.36
N ASN A 60 18.28 0.08 3.37
CA ASN A 60 18.00 0.52 2.00
C ASN A 60 16.58 1.13 1.81
N VAL A 61 15.74 1.19 2.86
CA VAL A 61 14.52 1.99 2.85
C VAL A 61 14.83 3.42 3.23
N ARG A 62 14.49 4.36 2.36
CA ARG A 62 14.61 5.80 2.62
C ARG A 62 13.26 6.35 3.07
N VAL A 63 13.24 7.06 4.18
CA VAL A 63 12.02 7.69 4.75
C VAL A 63 12.07 9.19 4.51
N PHE A 64 10.95 9.78 4.13
CA PHE A 64 10.81 11.20 3.83
C PHE A 64 9.55 11.76 4.48
N THR A 65 9.60 13.01 4.90
CA THR A 65 8.43 13.80 5.32
C THR A 65 7.81 14.58 4.17
N GLU A 66 8.60 14.85 3.13
CA GLU A 66 8.15 15.54 1.92
C GLU A 66 7.68 14.54 0.87
N LEU A 67 6.44 14.71 0.42
CA LEU A 67 5.78 13.78 -0.51
C LEU A 67 6.53 13.71 -1.86
N GLU A 68 7.03 14.83 -2.34
CA GLU A 68 7.75 14.97 -3.60
C GLU A 68 9.04 14.15 -3.62
N LYS A 69 9.71 14.04 -2.46
CA LYS A 69 10.90 13.21 -2.30
C LYS A 69 10.60 11.72 -2.24
N ALA A 70 9.41 11.36 -1.81
CA ALA A 70 8.96 9.96 -1.77
C ALA A 70 8.39 9.49 -3.12
N VAL A 71 7.77 10.38 -3.90
CA VAL A 71 7.13 10.04 -5.18
C VAL A 71 8.03 10.47 -6.36
N VAL A 72 9.08 9.71 -6.61
CA VAL A 72 10.04 9.97 -7.70
C VAL A 72 9.98 8.86 -8.74
N SER A 73 9.13 9.03 -9.75
CA SER A 73 8.97 8.09 -10.88
C SER A 73 8.89 6.61 -10.45
N PRO A 74 8.00 6.24 -9.54
CA PRO A 74 7.91 4.86 -9.07
C PRO A 74 7.37 3.92 -10.15
N ASP A 75 7.79 2.66 -10.12
CA ASP A 75 7.14 1.57 -10.85
C ASP A 75 5.91 1.07 -10.10
N LEU A 76 5.98 1.12 -8.76
CA LEU A 76 4.92 0.70 -7.83
C LEU A 76 4.69 1.78 -6.78
N LEU A 77 3.44 2.20 -6.60
CA LEU A 77 3.00 3.11 -5.55
C LEU A 77 2.02 2.39 -4.63
N LEU A 78 2.37 2.28 -3.36
CA LEU A 78 1.53 1.70 -2.31
C LEU A 78 0.83 2.82 -1.54
N MET A 79 -0.50 2.85 -1.53
CA MET A 79 -1.31 3.74 -0.72
C MET A 79 -1.66 3.03 0.60
N ALA A 80 -0.96 3.38 1.68
CA ALA A 80 -1.02 2.70 2.98
C ALA A 80 -1.41 3.65 4.12
N VAL A 81 -2.30 4.59 3.84
CA VAL A 81 -2.81 5.56 4.80
C VAL A 81 -4.24 5.23 5.23
N ASP A 82 -4.75 5.91 6.25
CA ASP A 82 -6.18 5.87 6.58
C ASP A 82 -7.01 6.35 5.38
N SER A 83 -8.14 5.67 5.12
CA SER A 83 -9.00 5.96 3.96
C SER A 83 -9.46 7.42 3.88
N ARG A 84 -9.62 8.09 5.02
CA ARG A 84 -9.98 9.52 5.12
C ARG A 84 -8.98 10.46 4.44
N HIS A 85 -7.73 10.03 4.27
CA HIS A 85 -6.67 10.84 3.70
C HIS A 85 -6.37 10.51 2.22
N VAL A 86 -6.97 9.45 1.69
CA VAL A 86 -6.67 8.97 0.32
C VAL A 86 -6.94 10.03 -0.73
N ARG A 87 -8.08 10.71 -0.69
CA ARG A 87 -8.42 11.74 -1.68
C ARG A 87 -7.43 12.91 -1.69
N ALA A 88 -7.14 13.45 -0.53
CA ALA A 88 -6.20 14.56 -0.41
C ALA A 88 -4.80 14.19 -0.93
N LEU A 89 -4.33 12.98 -0.59
CA LEU A 89 -3.04 12.49 -1.06
C LEU A 89 -3.04 12.15 -2.54
N ALA A 90 -4.12 11.58 -3.08
CA ALA A 90 -4.25 11.34 -4.52
C ALA A 90 -4.14 12.65 -5.32
N ARG A 91 -4.81 13.72 -4.85
CA ARG A 91 -4.68 15.07 -5.43
C ARG A 91 -3.25 15.61 -5.39
N ALA A 92 -2.57 15.45 -4.25
CA ALA A 92 -1.19 15.90 -4.08
C ALA A 92 -0.20 15.08 -4.94
N ILE A 93 -0.46 13.79 -5.13
CA ILE A 93 0.37 12.89 -5.93
C ILE A 93 0.19 13.10 -7.43
N ARG A 94 -1.03 13.44 -7.88
CA ARG A 94 -1.34 13.61 -9.31
C ARG A 94 -0.31 14.46 -10.08
N PRO A 95 0.03 15.70 -9.67
CA PRO A 95 1.01 16.51 -10.40
C PRO A 95 2.41 15.88 -10.42
N LEU A 96 2.78 15.10 -9.41
CA LEU A 96 4.07 14.41 -9.35
C LEU A 96 4.19 13.26 -10.37
N LEU A 97 3.06 12.78 -10.89
CA LEU A 97 2.96 11.74 -11.91
C LEU A 97 2.75 12.28 -13.32
N GLU A 98 2.52 13.60 -13.49
CA GLU A 98 2.30 14.21 -14.80
C GLU A 98 3.56 14.10 -15.68
N GLY A 99 3.35 13.84 -16.97
CA GLY A 99 4.44 13.68 -17.94
C GLY A 99 5.30 12.42 -17.74
N LYS A 100 5.02 11.60 -16.73
CA LYS A 100 5.77 10.39 -16.41
C LYS A 100 4.99 9.12 -16.76
N ARG A 101 5.71 7.98 -16.81
CA ARG A 101 5.08 6.67 -16.86
C ARG A 101 4.29 6.47 -15.56
N LEU A 102 3.03 6.07 -15.70
CA LEU A 102 2.19 5.78 -14.54
C LEU A 102 2.67 4.51 -13.82
N PRO A 103 2.79 4.55 -12.48
CA PRO A 103 3.06 3.37 -11.68
C PRO A 103 1.87 2.41 -11.68
N HIS A 104 2.10 1.19 -11.23
CA HIS A 104 1.04 0.38 -10.65
C HIS A 104 0.69 0.97 -9.29
N ILE A 105 -0.59 1.25 -9.05
CA ILE A 105 -1.06 1.82 -7.79
C ILE A 105 -1.79 0.72 -7.03
N VAL A 106 -1.33 0.43 -5.84
CA VAL A 106 -1.95 -0.58 -4.96
C VAL A 106 -2.39 0.08 -3.67
N ALA A 107 -3.70 0.13 -3.47
CA ALA A 107 -4.27 0.51 -2.19
C ALA A 107 -4.23 -0.67 -1.23
N VAL A 108 -3.82 -0.42 0.00
CA VAL A 108 -3.95 -1.33 1.14
C VAL A 108 -4.83 -0.73 2.23
N SER A 109 -5.26 0.50 2.02
CA SER A 109 -6.25 1.21 2.83
C SER A 109 -7.61 0.57 2.66
N LYS A 110 -8.43 0.57 3.71
CA LYS A 110 -9.77 -0.01 3.73
C LYS A 110 -10.77 1.05 4.15
N GLY A 111 -11.88 1.15 3.46
CA GLY A 111 -12.93 2.10 3.81
C GLY A 111 -13.73 2.57 2.60
N ILE A 112 -14.82 3.23 2.92
CA ILE A 112 -15.72 3.90 1.99
C ILE A 112 -15.75 5.37 2.41
N GLU A 113 -15.57 6.28 1.46
CA GLU A 113 -15.53 7.71 1.76
C GLU A 113 -16.91 8.23 2.15
N ALA A 114 -16.97 8.95 3.27
CA ALA A 114 -18.23 9.61 3.69
C ALA A 114 -18.64 10.68 2.67
N GLY A 115 -19.91 10.71 2.34
CA GLY A 115 -20.52 11.67 1.42
C GLY A 115 -20.52 11.24 -0.05
N SER A 116 -19.39 10.80 -0.60
CA SER A 116 -19.33 10.30 -1.98
C SER A 116 -19.67 8.82 -2.12
N PHE A 117 -19.50 8.05 -1.04
CA PHE A 117 -19.62 6.59 -0.99
C PHE A 117 -18.64 5.85 -1.90
N LEU A 118 -17.60 6.52 -2.39
CA LEU A 118 -16.59 5.90 -3.22
C LEU A 118 -15.66 5.00 -2.41
N THR A 119 -15.29 3.88 -3.01
CA THR A 119 -14.22 3.00 -2.50
C THR A 119 -12.86 3.64 -2.69
N VAL A 120 -11.82 3.09 -2.06
CA VAL A 120 -10.46 3.65 -2.15
C VAL A 120 -9.94 3.68 -3.59
N CYS A 121 -10.17 2.62 -4.37
CA CYS A 121 -9.76 2.60 -5.78
C CYS A 121 -10.54 3.63 -6.61
N GLU A 122 -11.84 3.77 -6.38
CA GLU A 122 -12.66 4.76 -7.09
C GLU A 122 -12.22 6.20 -6.76
N ILE A 123 -11.83 6.49 -5.51
CA ILE A 123 -11.24 7.77 -5.13
C ILE A 123 -9.95 8.02 -5.92
N MET A 124 -9.04 7.02 -5.96
CA MET A 124 -7.79 7.13 -6.72
C MET A 124 -8.06 7.38 -8.21
N GLU A 125 -9.04 6.71 -8.78
CA GLU A 125 -9.43 6.88 -10.19
C GLU A 125 -10.08 8.23 -10.47
N ALA A 126 -10.89 8.74 -9.55
CA ALA A 126 -11.50 10.06 -9.66
C ALA A 126 -10.42 11.17 -9.67
N GLU A 127 -9.40 11.03 -8.84
CA GLU A 127 -8.32 12.04 -8.74
C GLU A 127 -7.21 11.83 -9.78
N ILE A 128 -6.95 10.58 -10.21
CA ILE A 128 -5.92 10.23 -11.19
C ILE A 128 -6.53 9.35 -12.30
N PRO A 129 -7.40 9.89 -13.18
CA PRO A 129 -8.17 9.07 -14.14
C PRO A 129 -7.31 8.20 -15.06
N ARG A 130 -6.11 8.67 -15.41
CA ARG A 130 -5.15 7.92 -16.23
C ARG A 130 -4.71 6.61 -15.59
N ALA A 131 -4.82 6.47 -14.26
CA ALA A 131 -4.37 5.30 -13.52
C ALA A 131 -5.42 4.19 -13.41
N LYS A 132 -6.64 4.37 -13.93
CA LYS A 132 -7.77 3.46 -13.75
C LYS A 132 -7.44 1.97 -13.99
N ARG A 133 -6.73 1.65 -15.06
CA ARG A 133 -6.32 0.27 -15.37
C ARG A 133 -5.17 -0.26 -14.50
N ARG A 134 -4.51 0.60 -13.75
CA ARG A 134 -3.35 0.29 -12.91
C ARG A 134 -3.62 0.49 -11.43
N THR A 135 -4.86 0.83 -11.07
CA THR A 135 -5.31 0.96 -9.68
C THR A 135 -5.91 -0.35 -9.21
N MET A 136 -5.39 -0.86 -8.11
CA MET A 136 -5.70 -2.18 -7.54
C MET A 136 -5.85 -2.07 -6.04
N ILE A 137 -6.61 -3.00 -5.45
CA ILE A 137 -6.69 -3.19 -4.01
C ILE A 137 -6.01 -4.49 -3.60
N MET A 138 -5.21 -4.43 -2.54
CA MET A 138 -4.71 -5.61 -1.85
C MET A 138 -5.46 -5.78 -0.54
N THR A 139 -6.16 -6.90 -0.38
CA THR A 139 -6.96 -7.18 0.81
C THR A 139 -6.94 -8.67 1.13
N GLY A 140 -7.25 -9.00 2.38
CA GLY A 140 -7.33 -10.40 2.84
C GLY A 140 -7.28 -10.50 4.37
N PRO A 141 -7.35 -11.71 4.91
CA PRO A 141 -7.13 -12.00 6.31
C PRO A 141 -5.65 -11.86 6.66
N SER A 142 -5.19 -10.63 6.82
CA SER A 142 -3.77 -10.32 6.97
C SER A 142 -3.57 -9.28 8.07
N PHE A 143 -2.56 -9.52 8.91
CA PHE A 143 -2.14 -8.61 9.96
C PHE A 143 -0.69 -8.18 9.76
N ALA A 144 -0.44 -6.88 9.87
CA ALA A 144 0.90 -6.32 9.68
C ALA A 144 1.93 -6.93 10.64
N VAL A 145 1.53 -7.18 11.89
CA VAL A 145 2.39 -7.77 12.93
C VAL A 145 2.83 -9.18 12.53
N GLU A 146 1.91 -10.01 12.04
CA GLU A 146 2.18 -11.39 11.62
C GLU A 146 3.11 -11.41 10.40
N LEU A 147 2.81 -10.60 9.38
CA LEU A 147 3.65 -10.48 8.19
C LEU A 147 5.05 -9.96 8.54
N ALA A 148 5.15 -8.99 9.44
CA ALA A 148 6.41 -8.44 9.91
C ALA A 148 7.26 -9.49 10.67
N ALA A 149 6.60 -10.38 11.41
CA ALA A 149 7.21 -11.53 12.10
C ALA A 149 7.57 -12.68 11.16
N GLY A 150 7.23 -12.59 9.86
CA GLY A 150 7.54 -13.63 8.88
C GLY A 150 6.50 -14.73 8.77
N ALA A 151 5.31 -14.59 9.37
CA ALA A 151 4.24 -15.56 9.25
C ALA A 151 3.70 -15.61 7.81
N PRO A 152 3.42 -16.81 7.26
CA PRO A 152 2.80 -16.95 5.94
C PRO A 152 1.50 -16.16 5.87
N THR A 153 1.41 -15.25 4.91
CA THR A 153 0.28 -14.35 4.73
C THR A 153 -0.24 -14.48 3.31
N LYS A 154 -1.54 -14.76 3.18
CA LYS A 154 -2.22 -14.84 1.89
C LYS A 154 -3.21 -13.69 1.76
N ALA A 155 -3.21 -13.03 0.60
CA ALA A 155 -4.13 -11.96 0.29
C ALA A 155 -4.53 -12.03 -1.19
N VAL A 156 -5.54 -11.26 -1.58
CA VAL A 156 -5.91 -11.07 -2.98
C VAL A 156 -5.41 -9.72 -3.46
N LEU A 157 -5.03 -9.65 -4.73
CA LEU A 157 -4.83 -8.42 -5.46
C LEU A 157 -5.91 -8.31 -6.53
N ALA A 158 -6.82 -7.36 -6.39
CA ALA A 158 -7.95 -7.18 -7.28
C ALA A 158 -7.83 -5.88 -8.09
N GLY A 159 -8.11 -5.96 -9.39
CA GLY A 159 -8.04 -4.82 -10.30
C GLY A 159 -8.82 -5.07 -11.59
N LEU A 160 -9.06 -4.00 -12.36
CA LEU A 160 -9.86 -4.06 -13.60
C LEU A 160 -9.10 -4.72 -14.77
N ASP A 161 -7.77 -4.68 -14.76
CA ASP A 161 -6.92 -5.24 -15.80
C ASP A 161 -6.11 -6.41 -15.25
N GLN A 162 -6.53 -7.63 -15.59
CA GLN A 162 -5.89 -8.84 -15.04
C GLN A 162 -4.45 -9.04 -15.51
N ALA A 163 -4.07 -8.49 -16.65
CA ALA A 163 -2.67 -8.51 -17.09
C ALA A 163 -1.79 -7.61 -16.20
N GLU A 164 -2.30 -6.42 -15.85
CA GLU A 164 -1.62 -5.52 -14.93
C GLU A 164 -1.64 -6.07 -13.49
N VAL A 165 -2.71 -6.74 -13.05
CA VAL A 165 -2.78 -7.44 -11.75
C VAL A 165 -1.68 -8.50 -11.65
N LYS A 166 -1.54 -9.39 -12.64
CA LYS A 166 -0.52 -10.44 -12.65
C LYS A 166 0.91 -9.87 -12.66
N LYS A 167 1.15 -8.77 -13.37
CA LYS A 167 2.45 -8.06 -13.32
C LYS A 167 2.73 -7.50 -11.94
N THR A 168 1.72 -6.90 -11.31
CA THR A 168 1.84 -6.27 -9.98
C THR A 168 2.06 -7.33 -8.90
N ILE A 169 1.43 -8.50 -8.99
CA ILE A 169 1.69 -9.64 -8.10
C ILE A 169 3.18 -9.98 -8.13
N LYS A 170 3.78 -10.12 -9.32
CA LYS A 170 5.22 -10.43 -9.45
C LYS A 170 6.12 -9.36 -8.81
N MET A 171 5.67 -8.11 -8.79
CA MET A 171 6.40 -7.01 -8.14
C MET A 171 6.27 -7.09 -6.61
N LEU A 172 5.08 -7.41 -6.09
CA LEU A 172 4.74 -7.38 -4.66
C LEU A 172 5.11 -8.66 -3.92
N GLU A 173 4.83 -9.84 -4.49
CA GLU A 173 5.08 -11.11 -3.80
C GLU A 173 6.53 -11.27 -3.38
N GLY A 174 6.73 -11.76 -2.18
CA GLY A 174 8.06 -12.08 -1.67
C GLY A 174 8.03 -12.55 -0.22
N GLY A 175 8.98 -13.39 0.15
CA GLY A 175 9.03 -13.94 1.50
C GLY A 175 7.72 -14.62 1.89
N PRO A 176 7.12 -14.22 3.02
CA PRO A 176 5.89 -14.84 3.52
C PRO A 176 4.60 -14.35 2.82
N LEU A 177 4.65 -13.30 1.98
CA LEU A 177 3.46 -12.77 1.30
C LEU A 177 3.19 -13.50 -0.01
N LYS A 178 2.00 -14.08 -0.13
CA LYS A 178 1.44 -14.68 -1.34
C LYS A 178 0.18 -13.95 -1.76
N LEU A 179 0.06 -13.68 -3.07
CA LEU A 179 -1.06 -12.93 -3.64
C LEU A 179 -1.77 -13.75 -4.70
N GLU A 180 -3.10 -13.77 -4.63
CA GLU A 180 -3.94 -14.35 -5.67
C GLU A 180 -4.62 -13.24 -6.48
N PRO A 181 -4.68 -13.38 -7.81
CA PRO A 181 -5.42 -12.42 -8.63
C PRO A 181 -6.92 -12.57 -8.38
N CYS A 182 -7.64 -11.43 -8.36
CA CYS A 182 -9.08 -11.38 -8.21
C CYS A 182 -9.68 -10.43 -9.25
N GLU A 183 -10.74 -10.83 -9.90
CA GLU A 183 -11.45 -10.04 -10.92
C GLU A 183 -12.50 -9.13 -10.30
N ASP A 184 -13.07 -9.54 -9.15
CA ASP A 184 -14.06 -8.76 -8.42
C ASP A 184 -13.37 -7.75 -7.49
N ARG A 185 -12.98 -6.62 -8.07
CA ARG A 185 -12.34 -5.54 -7.30
C ARG A 185 -13.30 -4.91 -6.28
N LEU A 186 -14.56 -4.69 -6.68
CA LEU A 186 -15.55 -4.07 -5.79
C LEU A 186 -15.85 -4.96 -4.59
N GLY A 187 -16.10 -6.24 -4.82
CA GLY A 187 -16.31 -7.20 -3.74
C GLY A 187 -15.10 -7.32 -2.81
N ALA A 188 -13.88 -7.27 -3.35
CA ALA A 188 -12.65 -7.27 -2.54
C ALA A 188 -12.54 -6.00 -1.66
N GLU A 189 -12.88 -4.82 -2.18
CA GLU A 189 -12.87 -3.57 -1.41
C GLU A 189 -13.95 -3.54 -0.33
N LEU A 190 -15.17 -3.95 -0.66
CA LEU A 190 -16.29 -4.01 0.29
C LEU A 190 -16.02 -5.04 1.39
N GLY A 191 -15.58 -6.25 1.03
CA GLY A 191 -15.21 -7.28 2.00
C GLY A 191 -14.13 -6.81 2.96
N GLY A 192 -13.10 -6.15 2.45
CA GLY A 192 -12.04 -5.56 3.26
C GLY A 192 -12.52 -4.46 4.20
N SER A 193 -13.43 -3.61 3.73
CA SER A 193 -13.96 -2.47 4.49
C SER A 193 -14.95 -2.90 5.58
N LEU A 194 -15.77 -3.91 5.30
CA LEU A 194 -16.84 -4.37 6.19
C LEU A 194 -16.41 -5.48 7.16
N LYS A 195 -15.25 -6.09 6.95
CA LYS A 195 -14.79 -7.26 7.74
C LYS A 195 -14.86 -7.03 9.26
N ASN A 196 -14.52 -5.84 9.74
CA ASN A 196 -14.51 -5.55 11.17
C ASN A 196 -15.93 -5.44 11.75
N VAL A 197 -16.89 -4.98 10.97
CA VAL A 197 -18.31 -4.94 11.35
C VAL A 197 -18.83 -6.37 11.55
N TYR A 198 -18.51 -7.26 10.61
CA TYR A 198 -18.88 -8.68 10.75
C TYR A 198 -18.17 -9.36 11.91
N ALA A 199 -16.88 -9.07 12.12
CA ALA A 199 -16.13 -9.63 13.24
C ALA A 199 -16.71 -9.22 14.60
N VAL A 200 -17.06 -7.95 14.76
CA VAL A 200 -17.71 -7.46 15.99
C VAL A 200 -19.09 -8.10 16.15
N GLY A 201 -19.92 -8.14 15.09
CA GLY A 201 -21.23 -8.78 15.11
C GLY A 201 -21.17 -10.25 15.52
N SER A 202 -20.20 -11.00 14.98
CA SER A 202 -20.00 -12.42 15.32
C SER A 202 -19.50 -12.65 16.75
N GLY A 203 -18.87 -11.66 17.37
CA GLY A 203 -18.38 -11.76 18.76
C GLY A 203 -19.44 -11.37 19.82
N ILE A 204 -20.64 -10.92 19.42
CA ILE A 204 -21.75 -10.57 20.31
C ILE A 204 -22.70 -11.77 20.53
N ILE A 205 -22.62 -12.77 19.67
CA ILE A 205 -23.40 -14.02 19.76
C ILE A 205 -22.68 -15.02 20.66
#